data_ded1f2f302c156df0be4a006c5af3870
#
_entry.id   ded1f2f302c156df0be4a006c5af3870
#
_cell.length_a   1.000
_cell.length_b   1.000
_cell.length_c   1.000
_cell.angle_alpha   90.00
_cell.angle_beta   90.00
_cell.angle_gamma   90.00
#
_symmetry.space_group_name_H-M   'P 1'
#
loop_
_entity.id
_entity.type
_entity.pdbx_description
1 polymer ?
#
loop_
_entity_poly.entity_id
_entity_poly.type
_entity_poly.pdbx_seq_one_letter_code
_entity_poly.pdbx_strand_id
1 'polypeptide(L)'
;MALPIDFITRTRALLGNEFDSFEAALQADVPVSIRINEKKGAPIPAADTPDNRVAWCDTGYYLPERLSFTFDPLFHAGAYYVQEASSMFLEQVIRSHVKTPVRCLDLCAAPGGKSTHLAACLPEGSLLVSNEVIRSRSHIPVSYTHLT
;
A
#
# COMPACT_ATOMS: atom_id res chain seq x y z
N MET A 1 3.88 6.37 23.99
CA MET A 1 2.50 6.70 24.45
C MET A 1 1.95 5.49 25.20
N ALA A 2 1.40 5.66 26.42
CA ALA A 2 0.87 4.51 27.15
C ALA A 2 -0.44 4.02 26.51
N LEU A 3 -0.55 2.71 26.27
CA LEU A 3 -1.76 2.10 25.72
C LEU A 3 -2.87 2.04 26.81
N PRO A 4 -4.16 2.19 26.44
CA PRO A 4 -5.26 2.04 27.38
C PRO A 4 -5.31 0.63 27.98
N ILE A 5 -5.63 0.53 29.27
CA ILE A 5 -5.63 -0.77 29.99
C ILE A 5 -6.59 -1.78 29.38
N ASP A 6 -7.78 -1.33 28.94
CA ASP A 6 -8.76 -2.20 28.29
C ASP A 6 -8.26 -2.76 26.95
N PHE A 7 -7.51 -1.94 26.19
CA PHE A 7 -6.86 -2.39 24.95
C PHE A 7 -5.82 -3.48 25.26
N ILE A 8 -4.95 -3.22 26.24
CA ILE A 8 -3.92 -4.20 26.65
C ILE A 8 -4.57 -5.52 27.05
N THR A 9 -5.58 -5.46 27.93
CA THR A 9 -6.25 -6.66 28.46
C THR A 9 -6.89 -7.49 27.34
N ARG A 10 -7.65 -6.86 26.44
CA ARG A 10 -8.34 -7.55 25.34
C ARG A 10 -7.36 -8.10 24.32
N THR A 11 -6.36 -7.31 23.95
CA THR A 11 -5.40 -7.70 22.92
C THR A 11 -4.48 -8.80 23.43
N ARG A 12 -4.06 -8.77 24.70
CA ARG A 12 -3.29 -9.83 25.33
C ARG A 12 -4.08 -11.15 25.39
N ALA A 13 -5.36 -11.09 25.70
CA ALA A 13 -6.23 -12.27 25.67
C ALA A 13 -6.37 -12.87 24.26
N LEU A 14 -6.32 -12.03 23.22
CA LEU A 14 -6.45 -12.43 21.82
C LEU A 14 -5.16 -13.01 21.25
N LEU A 15 -4.04 -12.37 21.52
CA LEU A 15 -2.73 -12.69 20.92
C LEU A 15 -1.91 -13.68 21.76
N GLY A 16 -2.25 -13.87 23.05
CA GLY A 16 -1.50 -14.77 23.93
C GLY A 16 0.00 -14.44 23.94
N ASN A 17 0.83 -15.39 23.55
CA ASN A 17 2.29 -15.27 23.54
C ASN A 17 2.82 -14.23 22.52
N GLU A 18 2.02 -13.83 21.54
CA GLU A 18 2.42 -12.85 20.53
C GLU A 18 2.22 -11.40 21.01
N PHE A 19 1.55 -11.19 22.16
CA PHE A 19 1.24 -9.86 22.63
C PHE A 19 2.46 -8.99 22.88
N ASP A 20 3.52 -9.53 23.48
CA ASP A 20 4.69 -8.74 23.85
C ASP A 20 5.46 -8.27 22.59
N SER A 21 5.53 -9.10 21.54
CA SER A 21 6.11 -8.69 20.25
C SER A 21 5.25 -7.66 19.52
N PHE A 22 3.93 -7.79 19.62
CA PHE A 22 2.98 -6.81 19.09
C PHE A 22 3.08 -5.47 19.82
N GLU A 23 3.17 -5.46 21.16
CA GLU A 23 3.33 -4.25 21.95
C GLU A 23 4.66 -3.53 21.62
N ALA A 24 5.75 -4.29 21.46
CA ALA A 24 7.03 -3.74 21.05
C ALA A 24 6.95 -3.12 19.65
N ALA A 25 6.27 -3.76 18.70
CA ALA A 25 6.06 -3.23 17.36
C ALA A 25 5.25 -1.92 17.33
N LEU A 26 4.27 -1.77 18.23
CA LEU A 26 3.50 -0.53 18.36
C LEU A 26 4.32 0.66 18.92
N GLN A 27 5.42 0.37 19.62
CA GLN A 27 6.32 1.39 20.17
C GLN A 27 7.51 1.70 19.25
N ALA A 28 7.73 0.88 18.23
CA ALA A 28 8.77 1.09 17.24
C ALA A 28 8.42 2.22 16.28
N ASP A 29 9.42 2.73 15.56
CA ASP A 29 9.21 3.69 14.49
C ASP A 29 8.36 3.08 13.38
N VAL A 30 7.45 3.91 12.83
CA VAL A 30 6.56 3.45 11.75
C VAL A 30 7.40 3.22 10.49
N PRO A 31 7.41 1.98 9.96
CA PRO A 31 8.17 1.69 8.76
C PRO A 31 7.60 2.45 7.56
N VAL A 32 8.49 2.97 6.73
CA VAL A 32 8.12 3.59 5.45
C VAL A 32 8.17 2.53 4.37
N SER A 33 7.17 2.51 3.50
CA SER A 33 7.13 1.58 2.37
C SER A 33 6.62 2.24 1.09
N ILE A 34 7.05 1.69 -0.03
CA ILE A 34 6.66 2.10 -1.38
C ILE A 34 6.20 0.89 -2.17
N ARG A 35 5.36 1.11 -3.17
CA ARG A 35 5.00 0.15 -4.19
C ARG A 35 5.48 0.64 -5.55
N ILE A 36 6.30 -0.15 -6.22
CA ILE A 36 6.88 0.19 -7.54
C ILE A 36 5.82 0.01 -8.64
N ASN A 37 5.87 0.89 -9.63
CA ASN A 37 5.11 0.75 -10.86
C ASN A 37 6.00 0.12 -11.94
N GLU A 38 5.92 -1.18 -12.13
CA GLU A 38 6.74 -1.93 -13.09
C GLU A 38 6.55 -1.46 -14.54
N LYS A 39 5.36 -0.95 -14.87
CA LYS A 39 5.08 -0.41 -16.22
C LYS A 39 5.94 0.81 -16.56
N LYS A 40 6.47 1.51 -15.58
CA LYS A 40 7.35 2.68 -15.77
C LYS A 40 8.82 2.31 -15.91
N GLY A 41 9.22 1.10 -15.50
CA GLY A 41 10.56 0.56 -15.66
C GLY A 41 11.69 1.41 -15.04
N ALA A 42 11.36 2.28 -14.09
CA ALA A 42 12.34 3.17 -13.48
C ALA A 42 13.11 2.45 -12.37
N PRO A 43 14.44 2.53 -12.34
CA PRO A 43 15.23 2.00 -11.24
C PRO A 43 14.96 2.81 -9.97
N ILE A 44 14.68 2.11 -8.86
CA ILE A 44 14.51 2.73 -7.53
C ILE A 44 15.60 2.15 -6.63
N PRO A 45 16.75 2.83 -6.49
CA PRO A 45 17.92 2.28 -5.79
C PRO A 45 17.66 1.85 -4.35
N ALA A 46 16.76 2.53 -3.65
CA ALA A 46 16.40 2.19 -2.27
C ALA A 46 15.60 0.88 -2.13
N ALA A 47 15.07 0.35 -3.24
CA ALA A 47 14.24 -0.86 -3.25
C ALA A 47 15.04 -2.13 -3.65
N ASP A 48 16.31 -1.98 -4.03
CA ASP A 48 17.06 -3.04 -4.71
C ASP A 48 17.75 -4.05 -3.76
N THR A 49 17.35 -4.07 -2.49
CA THR A 49 17.87 -5.04 -1.52
C THR A 49 16.80 -6.12 -1.25
N PRO A 50 17.14 -7.42 -1.39
CA PRO A 50 16.21 -8.53 -1.16
C PRO A 50 15.53 -8.50 0.21
N ASP A 51 16.23 -8.03 1.22
CA ASP A 51 15.78 -8.01 2.62
C ASP A 51 14.68 -6.93 2.89
N ASN A 52 14.50 -6.00 1.97
CA ASN A 52 13.53 -4.91 2.12
C ASN A 52 12.16 -5.18 1.44
N ARG A 53 11.95 -6.37 0.91
CA ARG A 53 10.69 -6.70 0.25
C ARG A 53 9.53 -6.85 1.24
N VAL A 54 8.37 -6.34 0.84
CA VAL A 54 7.11 -6.63 1.53
C VAL A 54 6.68 -8.05 1.15
N ALA A 55 6.62 -8.95 2.13
CA ALA A 55 6.42 -10.39 1.89
C ALA A 55 5.13 -10.76 1.13
N TRP A 56 4.14 -9.90 1.13
CA TRP A 56 2.83 -10.13 0.50
C TRP A 56 2.56 -9.24 -0.72
N CYS A 57 3.57 -8.53 -1.22
CA CYS A 57 3.44 -7.68 -2.40
C CYS A 57 4.73 -7.73 -3.21
N ASP A 58 4.67 -8.27 -4.43
CA ASP A 58 5.85 -8.47 -5.27
C ASP A 58 6.56 -7.17 -5.64
N THR A 59 5.81 -6.07 -5.71
CA THR A 59 6.30 -4.72 -6.03
C THR A 59 6.45 -3.81 -4.81
N GLY A 60 6.23 -4.35 -3.60
CA GLY A 60 6.30 -3.63 -2.33
C GLY A 60 7.69 -3.70 -1.69
N TYR A 61 8.18 -2.56 -1.18
CA TYR A 61 9.48 -2.45 -0.53
C TYR A 61 9.43 -1.54 0.69
N TYR A 62 10.09 -1.96 1.77
CA TYR A 62 10.37 -1.11 2.90
C TYR A 62 11.57 -0.21 2.58
N LEU A 63 11.53 1.03 3.06
CA LEU A 63 12.64 1.96 2.95
C LEU A 63 13.35 2.08 4.29
N PRO A 64 14.70 2.20 4.31
CA PRO A 64 15.47 2.36 5.54
C PRO A 64 15.16 3.68 6.25
N GLU A 65 14.73 4.69 5.51
CA GLU A 65 14.37 6.01 6.02
C GLU A 65 13.25 6.66 5.20
N ARG A 66 12.61 7.67 5.78
CA ARG A 66 11.60 8.46 5.09
C ARG A 66 12.26 9.48 4.17
N LEU A 67 12.12 9.26 2.87
CA LEU A 67 12.60 10.18 1.85
C LEU A 67 11.70 11.42 1.72
N SER A 68 12.24 12.49 1.14
CA SER A 68 11.48 13.70 0.81
C SER A 68 10.80 13.54 -0.54
N PHE A 69 9.73 12.71 -0.57
CA PHE A 69 9.01 12.32 -1.80
C PHE A 69 8.51 13.49 -2.63
N THR A 70 8.20 14.62 -1.98
CA THR A 70 7.68 15.82 -2.67
C THR A 70 8.66 16.39 -3.69
N PHE A 71 9.95 16.17 -3.50
CA PHE A 71 11.00 16.65 -4.40
C PHE A 71 11.57 15.55 -5.31
N ASP A 72 11.02 14.33 -5.25
CA ASP A 72 11.49 13.22 -6.07
C ASP A 72 10.79 13.22 -7.44
N PRO A 73 11.52 13.44 -8.55
CA PRO A 73 10.97 13.38 -9.90
C PRO A 73 10.33 12.03 -10.24
N LEU A 74 10.87 10.92 -9.71
CA LEU A 74 10.34 9.58 -9.94
C LEU A 74 8.96 9.39 -9.29
N PHE A 75 8.74 9.98 -8.11
CA PHE A 75 7.42 10.01 -7.49
C PHE A 75 6.40 10.74 -8.36
N HIS A 76 6.75 11.92 -8.86
CA HIS A 76 5.88 12.71 -9.75
C HIS A 76 5.67 12.05 -11.13
N ALA A 77 6.65 11.30 -11.62
CA ALA A 77 6.52 10.50 -12.82
C ALA A 77 5.69 9.22 -12.63
N GLY A 78 5.30 8.90 -11.38
CA GLY A 78 4.53 7.70 -11.05
C GLY A 78 5.31 6.41 -11.15
N ALA A 79 6.63 6.47 -10.98
CA ALA A 79 7.48 5.29 -10.93
C ALA A 79 7.21 4.43 -9.69
N TYR A 80 6.75 5.04 -8.62
CA TYR A 80 6.32 4.37 -7.40
C TYR A 80 5.23 5.14 -6.67
N TYR A 81 4.56 4.46 -5.74
CA TYR A 81 3.56 5.04 -4.84
C TYR A 81 4.00 4.81 -3.39
N VAL A 82 3.93 5.86 -2.55
CA VAL A 82 4.17 5.73 -1.11
C VAL A 82 2.92 5.11 -0.49
N GLN A 83 3.02 3.87 -0.08
CA GLN A 83 1.89 3.07 0.40
C GLN A 83 2.31 2.28 1.63
N GLU A 84 1.44 2.24 2.62
CA GLU A 84 1.63 1.42 3.80
C GLU A 84 1.62 -0.07 3.43
N ALA A 85 2.60 -0.82 3.93
CA ALA A 85 2.78 -2.23 3.60
C ALA A 85 1.55 -3.08 3.92
N SER A 86 0.86 -2.83 5.04
CA SER A 86 -0.38 -3.55 5.38
C SER A 86 -1.47 -3.39 4.32
N SER A 87 -1.59 -2.20 3.73
CA SER A 87 -2.53 -1.93 2.63
C SER A 87 -2.20 -2.68 1.35
N MET A 88 -0.95 -3.10 1.16
CA MET A 88 -0.51 -3.87 -0.01
C MET A 88 -0.98 -5.34 0.05
N PHE A 89 -1.45 -5.83 1.20
CA PHE A 89 -2.02 -7.18 1.33
C PHE A 89 -3.23 -7.41 0.40
N LEU A 90 -3.85 -6.34 -0.07
CA LEU A 90 -4.89 -6.38 -1.10
C LEU A 90 -4.46 -7.22 -2.33
N GLU A 91 -3.18 -7.18 -2.70
CA GLU A 91 -2.64 -7.98 -3.81
C GLU A 91 -2.90 -9.46 -3.64
N GLN A 92 -2.68 -10.01 -2.44
CA GLN A 92 -2.92 -11.43 -2.16
C GLN A 92 -4.39 -11.82 -2.35
N VAL A 93 -5.30 -10.95 -1.91
CA VAL A 93 -6.75 -11.17 -2.06
C VAL A 93 -7.13 -11.16 -3.55
N ILE A 94 -6.69 -10.15 -4.29
CA ILE A 94 -7.03 -10.04 -5.73
C ILE A 94 -6.42 -11.21 -6.50
N ARG A 95 -5.14 -11.49 -6.33
CA ARG A 95 -4.46 -12.59 -7.02
C ARG A 95 -5.04 -13.97 -6.69
N SER A 96 -5.60 -14.16 -5.49
CA SER A 96 -6.23 -15.43 -5.10
C SER A 96 -7.60 -15.62 -5.74
N HIS A 97 -8.40 -14.59 -5.87
CA HIS A 97 -9.82 -14.68 -6.21
C HIS A 97 -10.15 -14.19 -7.62
N VAL A 98 -9.34 -13.32 -8.21
CA VAL A 98 -9.63 -12.72 -9.53
C VAL A 98 -8.66 -13.29 -10.57
N LYS A 99 -9.12 -14.26 -11.35
CA LYS A 99 -8.30 -14.98 -12.36
C LYS A 99 -8.63 -14.62 -13.80
N THR A 100 -9.77 -13.98 -14.04
CA THR A 100 -10.25 -13.58 -15.36
C THR A 100 -10.65 -12.11 -15.35
N PRO A 101 -10.76 -11.43 -16.51
CA PRO A 101 -11.21 -10.04 -16.59
C PRO A 101 -12.52 -9.82 -15.86
N VAL A 102 -12.58 -8.76 -15.05
CA VAL A 102 -13.74 -8.41 -14.22
C VAL A 102 -14.10 -6.94 -14.35
N ARG A 103 -15.30 -6.59 -13.88
CA ARG A 103 -15.68 -5.21 -13.56
C ARG A 103 -15.50 -5.01 -12.06
N CYS A 104 -14.53 -4.18 -11.70
CA CYS A 104 -14.17 -3.90 -10.31
C CYS A 104 -14.60 -2.48 -9.94
N LEU A 105 -15.16 -2.31 -8.75
CA LEU A 105 -15.53 -1.02 -8.20
C LEU A 105 -14.76 -0.76 -6.91
N ASP A 106 -13.96 0.32 -6.90
CA ASP A 106 -13.35 0.86 -5.69
C ASP A 106 -14.26 1.97 -5.14
N LEU A 107 -14.93 1.68 -4.03
CA LEU A 107 -15.92 2.58 -3.43
C LEU A 107 -15.31 3.78 -2.70
N CYS A 108 -14.04 3.69 -2.27
CA CYS A 108 -13.35 4.67 -1.44
C CYS A 108 -11.94 4.93 -1.98
N ALA A 109 -11.86 5.48 -3.19
CA ALA A 109 -10.65 5.52 -3.99
C ALA A 109 -9.54 6.44 -3.45
N ALA A 110 -9.91 7.59 -2.84
CA ALA A 110 -8.90 8.55 -2.38
C ALA A 110 -8.08 8.00 -1.19
N PRO A 111 -6.79 8.25 -1.18
CA PRO A 111 -5.96 9.08 -2.07
C PRO A 111 -5.41 8.37 -3.33
N GLY A 112 -5.88 7.19 -3.70
CA GLY A 112 -5.52 6.50 -4.93
C GLY A 112 -4.62 5.27 -4.76
N GLY A 113 -4.09 5.01 -3.57
CA GLY A 113 -3.18 3.89 -3.32
C GLY A 113 -3.78 2.52 -3.63
N LYS A 114 -5.02 2.28 -3.22
CA LYS A 114 -5.72 1.02 -3.52
C LYS A 114 -6.17 0.95 -4.99
N SER A 115 -6.70 2.04 -5.55
CA SER A 115 -7.12 2.09 -6.95
C SER A 115 -5.97 1.81 -7.90
N THR A 116 -4.81 2.46 -7.71
CA THR A 116 -3.62 2.22 -8.53
C THR A 116 -3.06 0.81 -8.34
N HIS A 117 -3.18 0.25 -7.14
CA HIS A 117 -2.80 -1.13 -6.86
C HIS A 117 -3.74 -2.13 -7.57
N LEU A 118 -5.04 -1.93 -7.49
CA LEU A 118 -6.02 -2.71 -8.22
C LEU A 118 -5.75 -2.69 -9.73
N ALA A 119 -5.48 -1.50 -10.30
CA ALA A 119 -5.14 -1.35 -11.72
C ALA A 119 -3.88 -2.13 -12.13
N ALA A 120 -2.93 -2.34 -11.19
CA ALA A 120 -1.73 -3.13 -11.43
C ALA A 120 -1.98 -4.64 -11.31
N CYS A 121 -2.92 -5.06 -10.44
CA CYS A 121 -3.15 -6.48 -10.10
C CYS A 121 -4.28 -7.14 -10.89
N LEU A 122 -5.23 -6.37 -11.40
CA LEU A 122 -6.36 -6.91 -12.16
C LEU A 122 -5.90 -7.50 -13.50
N PRO A 123 -6.48 -8.63 -13.93
CA PRO A 123 -6.22 -9.21 -15.24
C PRO A 123 -6.47 -8.22 -16.38
N GLU A 124 -5.69 -8.33 -17.44
CA GLU A 124 -5.86 -7.53 -18.65
C GLU A 124 -7.29 -7.66 -19.20
N GLY A 125 -7.86 -6.56 -19.68
CA GLY A 125 -9.26 -6.47 -20.11
C GLY A 125 -10.28 -6.22 -18.98
N SER A 126 -9.82 -6.10 -17.73
CA SER A 126 -10.69 -5.69 -16.62
C SER A 126 -11.04 -4.21 -16.69
N LEU A 127 -12.23 -3.85 -16.18
CA LEU A 127 -12.65 -2.46 -16.00
C LEU A 127 -12.61 -2.11 -14.50
N LEU A 128 -11.83 -1.08 -14.14
CA LEU A 128 -11.82 -0.52 -12.80
C LEU A 128 -12.58 0.82 -12.79
N VAL A 129 -13.59 0.90 -11.94
CA VAL A 129 -14.31 2.14 -11.64
C VAL A 129 -13.93 2.59 -10.23
N SER A 130 -13.38 3.79 -10.11
CA SER A 130 -12.99 4.38 -8.83
C SER A 130 -13.97 5.47 -8.42
N ASN A 131 -14.57 5.31 -7.24
CA ASN A 131 -15.52 6.26 -6.67
C ASN A 131 -14.93 6.93 -5.44
N GLU A 132 -15.18 8.22 -5.27
CA GLU A 132 -14.88 8.97 -4.04
C GLU A 132 -16.03 9.87 -3.68
N VAL A 133 -16.57 9.70 -2.48
CA VAL A 133 -17.75 10.44 -2.00
C VAL A 133 -17.40 11.87 -1.61
N ILE A 134 -16.20 12.08 -1.08
CA ILE A 134 -15.74 13.40 -0.62
C ILE A 134 -15.17 14.17 -1.81
N ARG A 135 -15.94 15.15 -2.31
CA ARG A 135 -15.59 15.93 -3.51
C ARG A 135 -14.20 16.58 -3.45
N SER A 136 -13.78 17.09 -2.30
CA SER A 136 -12.45 17.68 -2.13
C SER A 136 -11.30 16.67 -2.26
N ARG A 137 -11.59 15.38 -2.07
CA ARG A 137 -10.61 14.29 -2.21
C ARG A 137 -10.65 13.61 -3.58
N SER A 138 -11.71 13.81 -4.36
CA SER A 138 -11.89 13.16 -5.67
C SER A 138 -10.87 13.61 -6.71
N HIS A 139 -10.26 14.79 -6.56
CA HIS A 139 -9.19 15.27 -7.44
C HIS A 139 -7.85 14.55 -7.23
N ILE A 140 -7.63 13.95 -6.06
CA ILE A 140 -6.38 13.27 -5.71
C ILE A 140 -6.18 11.98 -6.54
N PRO A 141 -7.18 11.08 -6.68
CA PRO A 141 -7.04 9.89 -7.52
C PRO A 141 -6.77 10.21 -9.00
N VAL A 142 -7.35 11.29 -9.52
CA VAL A 142 -7.17 11.73 -10.91
C VAL A 142 -5.70 12.05 -11.21
N SER A 143 -4.97 12.64 -10.26
CA SER A 143 -3.54 12.93 -10.41
C SER A 143 -2.71 11.67 -10.59
N TYR A 144 -3.15 10.52 -10.07
CA TYR A 144 -2.45 9.23 -10.14
C TYR A 144 -2.98 8.31 -11.25
N THR A 145 -4.20 8.51 -11.77
CA THR A 145 -4.74 7.68 -12.87
C THR A 145 -4.03 7.91 -14.20
N HIS A 146 -3.40 9.04 -14.40
CA HIS A 146 -2.52 9.31 -15.55
C HIS A 146 -1.15 8.60 -15.44
N LEU A 147 -0.90 7.89 -14.36
CA LEU A 147 0.36 7.21 -14.07
C LEU A 147 0.33 5.69 -14.36
N THR A 148 -0.80 5.17 -14.82
CA THR A 148 -0.97 3.74 -15.19
C THR A 148 -0.81 3.47 -16.68
#